data_9b0dee323cb9453b3f3e490873270530
#
_entry.id   9b0dee323cb9453b3f3e490873270530
#
_cell.length_a   1.000
_cell.length_b   1.000
_cell.length_c   1.000
_cell.angle_alpha   90.00
_cell.angle_beta   90.00
_cell.angle_gamma   90.00
#
_symmetry.space_group_name_H-M   'P 1'
#
loop_
_entity.id
_entity.type
_entity.pdbx_description
1 polymer ?
#
loop_
_entity_poly.entity_id
_entity_poly.type
_entity_poly.pdbx_seq_one_letter_code
_entity_poly.pdbx_strand_id
1 'polypeptide(L)'
;MGWFLGCLIAIVVAPASSVPVKESPKVVSVPYNDCKRGEHDPNCRYVPIVPPSQRPTHPMDDPNWIPPTGPTHEKFKEYWLQTGQDLLQRQLHKNQLNTNVAKNVIIVIGDGMSIPTQAAARVYMGDENVELSFEKFPYAGLSKTYCVNYQVSDSACTGTAFLSGIKNNYGTLGVSAAVPLRNCSAQHDERHHIDSIFKWAQDVGKATGIVTNTRITHATPASAYARSADREWEATAPEGCDDVAKQLIHGDVGSKIKVVLGGGWREFVPSTVVDDEGNAGFRADNRNLIEEWLNLRQQNNANGVYVTTRDELLNVDVERTDYLFGLFEHSHMSYALLADKSKEPSLEEMSQRAVEMLRKYPNGYVLLVEGGRIDHAHHQTWARLSLPETVEFHKTVETLKALTNEEDTLIVVTADHSHTMTIGGYPPRGTDILSKGDFSREDAKPFFTLNYANGLGFFDHFHKDGGRKNPLGMPYRDALFRHPATVPLDYETHGGDDVGVFAIGPWAHLFTGTYEQHLIAHAMMYASCLGDGLKADQCDDASGLSGSLALLLTSISALLIRYI
;
A
#
# COMPACT_ATOMS: atom_id res chain seq x y z
N MET A 1 -56.58 -38.71 -23.69
CA MET A 1 -55.94 -38.48 -25.00
C MET A 1 -55.26 -37.11 -24.95
N GLY A 2 -54.03 -37.12 -24.63
CA GLY A 2 -53.20 -35.89 -24.51
C GLY A 2 -51.92 -36.10 -25.28
N TRP A 3 -51.61 -35.22 -26.16
CA TRP A 3 -50.39 -35.20 -26.93
C TRP A 3 -49.39 -34.26 -26.31
N PHE A 4 -48.23 -34.80 -25.87
CA PHE A 4 -47.05 -34.01 -25.49
C PHE A 4 -46.26 -33.71 -26.77
N LEU A 5 -46.11 -32.41 -27.09
CA LEU A 5 -45.17 -31.95 -28.11
C LEU A 5 -43.83 -31.65 -27.42
N GLY A 6 -42.84 -32.50 -27.64
CA GLY A 6 -41.48 -32.24 -27.21
C GLY A 6 -40.76 -31.32 -28.20
N CYS A 7 -40.34 -30.14 -27.77
CA CYS A 7 -39.42 -29.28 -28.52
C CYS A 7 -37.98 -29.80 -28.36
N LEU A 8 -37.43 -30.39 -29.43
CA LEU A 8 -36.00 -30.66 -29.55
C LEU A 8 -35.29 -29.35 -29.93
N ILE A 9 -34.50 -28.81 -28.98
CA ILE A 9 -33.55 -27.75 -29.29
C ILE A 9 -32.26 -28.41 -29.79
N ALA A 10 -32.02 -28.31 -31.10
CA ALA A 10 -30.74 -28.69 -31.68
C ALA A 10 -29.68 -27.64 -31.36
N ILE A 11 -28.74 -27.99 -30.49
CA ILE A 11 -27.55 -27.19 -30.27
C ILE A 11 -26.60 -27.41 -31.43
N VAL A 12 -26.50 -26.45 -32.35
CA VAL A 12 -25.47 -26.43 -33.38
C VAL A 12 -24.17 -26.00 -32.72
N VAL A 13 -23.30 -26.96 -32.44
CA VAL A 13 -21.90 -26.69 -32.04
C VAL A 13 -21.15 -26.32 -33.32
N ALA A 14 -20.83 -25.03 -33.47
CA ALA A 14 -19.90 -24.60 -34.51
C ALA A 14 -18.49 -25.10 -34.17
N PRO A 15 -17.71 -25.62 -35.14
CA PRO A 15 -16.35 -26.04 -34.86
C PRO A 15 -15.48 -24.82 -34.50
N ALA A 16 -14.80 -24.92 -33.36
CA ALA A 16 -13.80 -23.93 -32.94
C ALA A 16 -12.74 -23.81 -34.05
N SER A 17 -12.62 -22.64 -34.65
CA SER A 17 -11.52 -22.30 -35.53
C SER A 17 -10.22 -22.40 -34.74
N SER A 18 -9.36 -23.34 -35.07
CA SER A 18 -8.01 -23.46 -34.54
C SER A 18 -7.21 -22.22 -34.96
N VAL A 19 -7.00 -21.31 -34.04
CA VAL A 19 -5.99 -20.28 -34.17
C VAL A 19 -4.63 -21.00 -34.25
N PRO A 20 -3.79 -20.75 -35.28
CA PRO A 20 -2.48 -21.38 -35.35
C PRO A 20 -1.65 -20.92 -34.14
N VAL A 21 -1.33 -21.87 -33.27
CA VAL A 21 -0.33 -21.67 -32.20
C VAL A 21 0.98 -21.34 -32.91
N LYS A 22 1.44 -20.10 -32.84
CA LYS A 22 2.80 -19.75 -33.20
C LYS A 22 3.71 -20.66 -32.37
N GLU A 23 4.47 -21.53 -33.05
CA GLU A 23 5.51 -22.30 -32.39
C GLU A 23 6.41 -21.32 -31.64
N SER A 24 6.50 -21.49 -30.34
CA SER A 24 7.47 -20.82 -29.51
C SER A 24 8.86 -21.07 -30.11
N PRO A 25 9.76 -20.09 -30.22
CA PRO A 25 11.10 -20.35 -30.68
C PRO A 25 11.65 -21.48 -29.78
N LYS A 26 12.11 -22.56 -30.43
CA LYS A 26 12.77 -23.65 -29.72
C LYS A 26 13.93 -23.04 -28.95
N VAL A 27 13.79 -22.92 -27.64
CA VAL A 27 14.92 -22.65 -26.74
C VAL A 27 15.82 -23.86 -26.89
N VAL A 28 16.85 -23.74 -27.71
CA VAL A 28 17.94 -24.69 -27.69
C VAL A 28 18.62 -24.47 -26.36
N SER A 29 18.27 -25.31 -25.37
CA SER A 29 19.03 -25.41 -24.14
C SER A 29 20.39 -25.96 -24.52
N VAL A 30 21.36 -25.07 -24.73
CA VAL A 30 22.77 -25.48 -24.74
C VAL A 30 23.06 -26.00 -23.33
N PRO A 31 23.44 -27.27 -23.16
CA PRO A 31 23.78 -27.77 -21.84
C PRO A 31 24.89 -26.89 -21.26
N TYR A 32 24.70 -26.45 -20.04
CA TYR A 32 25.54 -25.51 -19.28
C TYR A 32 27.00 -26.00 -19.11
N ASN A 33 27.33 -27.24 -19.58
CA ASN A 33 28.60 -27.92 -19.40
C ASN A 33 29.52 -27.93 -20.62
N ASP A 34 29.17 -27.32 -21.75
CA ASP A 34 29.98 -27.44 -22.98
C ASP A 34 30.97 -26.30 -23.23
N CYS A 35 31.08 -25.33 -22.33
CA CYS A 35 32.07 -24.28 -22.43
C CYS A 35 33.45 -24.76 -21.99
N LYS A 36 34.34 -25.05 -22.93
CA LYS A 36 35.74 -25.35 -22.62
C LYS A 36 36.52 -24.09 -22.30
N ARG A 37 37.39 -24.15 -21.31
CA ARG A 37 38.30 -23.07 -20.91
C ARG A 37 39.14 -22.63 -22.12
N GLY A 38 38.90 -21.46 -22.67
CA GLY A 38 39.63 -20.88 -23.79
C GLY A 38 38.85 -20.74 -25.10
N GLU A 39 37.61 -21.16 -25.21
CA GLU A 39 36.77 -20.88 -26.38
C GLU A 39 36.21 -19.46 -26.32
N HIS A 40 36.50 -18.65 -27.36
CA HIS A 40 35.94 -17.31 -27.55
C HIS A 40 34.54 -17.37 -28.18
N ASP A 41 33.58 -18.01 -27.51
CA ASP A 41 32.17 -17.85 -27.83
C ASP A 41 31.65 -16.65 -27.02
N PRO A 42 31.20 -15.55 -27.65
CA PRO A 42 30.64 -14.39 -26.94
C PRO A 42 29.38 -14.72 -26.10
N ASN A 43 28.75 -15.85 -26.35
CA ASN A 43 27.57 -16.33 -25.59
C ASN A 43 27.96 -17.32 -24.47
N CYS A 44 29.22 -17.73 -24.42
CA CYS A 44 29.72 -18.69 -23.43
C CYS A 44 30.43 -17.96 -22.29
N ARG A 45 29.72 -17.67 -21.21
CA ARG A 45 30.31 -17.08 -20.00
C ARG A 45 30.78 -18.21 -19.09
N TYR A 46 32.10 -18.43 -19.01
CA TYR A 46 32.69 -19.33 -18.05
C TYR A 46 32.56 -18.75 -16.63
N VAL A 47 31.66 -19.30 -15.84
CA VAL A 47 31.67 -19.11 -14.39
C VAL A 47 32.65 -20.16 -13.83
N PRO A 48 33.77 -19.78 -13.18
CA PRO A 48 34.67 -20.75 -12.60
C PRO A 48 33.96 -21.52 -11.48
N ILE A 49 33.58 -22.76 -11.79
CA ILE A 49 32.99 -23.67 -10.80
C ILE A 49 34.15 -24.19 -9.95
N VAL A 50 34.10 -23.97 -8.66
CA VAL A 50 35.05 -24.56 -7.72
C VAL A 50 34.95 -26.09 -7.86
N PRO A 51 36.04 -26.80 -8.20
CA PRO A 51 36.00 -28.25 -8.32
C PRO A 51 35.41 -28.90 -7.06
N PRO A 52 34.65 -29.99 -7.16
CA PRO A 52 34.02 -30.64 -6.01
C PRO A 52 34.97 -30.93 -4.87
N SER A 53 36.23 -31.30 -5.20
CA SER A 53 37.30 -31.53 -4.21
C SER A 53 37.84 -30.29 -3.49
N GLN A 54 37.52 -29.08 -3.99
CA GLN A 54 37.94 -27.78 -3.43
C GLN A 54 36.76 -26.98 -2.88
N ARG A 55 35.54 -27.50 -2.99
CA ARG A 55 34.37 -26.87 -2.40
C ARG A 55 34.42 -26.96 -0.88
N PRO A 56 34.23 -25.88 -0.15
CA PRO A 56 34.13 -25.98 1.30
C PRO A 56 32.94 -26.87 1.65
N THR A 57 33.14 -27.73 2.64
CA THR A 57 32.07 -28.56 3.20
C THR A 57 31.03 -27.60 3.85
N HIS A 58 29.77 -27.74 3.49
CA HIS A 58 28.74 -27.00 4.18
C HIS A 58 28.70 -27.42 5.66
N PRO A 59 28.57 -26.53 6.63
CA PRO A 59 28.55 -26.91 8.04
C PRO A 59 27.61 -28.08 8.34
N MET A 60 26.42 -28.11 7.72
CA MET A 60 25.46 -29.21 7.91
C MET A 60 25.90 -30.57 7.36
N ASP A 61 26.96 -30.65 6.53
CA ASP A 61 27.50 -31.90 6.02
C ASP A 61 28.67 -32.44 6.89
N ASP A 62 29.17 -31.63 7.82
CA ASP A 62 30.16 -32.07 8.80
C ASP A 62 29.46 -32.94 9.86
N PRO A 63 29.80 -34.20 10.00
CA PRO A 63 29.20 -35.08 11.03
C PRO A 63 29.44 -34.57 12.46
N ASN A 64 30.42 -33.69 12.68
CA ASN A 64 30.68 -33.05 13.96
C ASN A 64 30.04 -31.66 14.09
N TRP A 65 29.31 -31.20 13.07
CA TRP A 65 28.66 -29.91 13.15
C TRP A 65 27.56 -29.89 14.22
N ILE A 66 27.67 -28.93 15.12
CA ILE A 66 26.67 -28.71 16.15
C ILE A 66 25.72 -27.65 15.64
N PRO A 67 24.44 -28.01 15.40
CA PRO A 67 23.46 -27.04 14.95
C PRO A 67 23.31 -25.91 15.98
N PRO A 68 23.09 -24.67 15.52
CA PRO A 68 22.79 -23.56 16.42
C PRO A 68 21.56 -23.90 17.27
N THR A 69 21.61 -23.54 18.53
CA THR A 69 20.50 -23.80 19.45
C THR A 69 19.68 -22.53 19.59
N GLY A 70 18.38 -22.63 19.42
CA GLY A 70 17.44 -21.58 19.74
C GLY A 70 17.46 -21.18 21.23
N PRO A 71 16.63 -20.19 21.63
CA PRO A 71 16.51 -19.74 23.01
C PRO A 71 16.32 -20.91 23.98
N THR A 72 16.95 -20.86 25.15
CA THR A 72 17.01 -22.02 26.06
C THR A 72 15.63 -22.51 26.48
N HIS A 73 14.67 -21.61 26.71
CA HIS A 73 13.31 -21.95 27.14
C HIS A 73 12.50 -22.62 26.02
N GLU A 74 12.78 -22.32 24.75
CA GLU A 74 12.10 -22.90 23.59
C GLU A 74 12.49 -24.35 23.31
N LYS A 75 13.54 -24.87 23.96
CA LYS A 75 13.95 -26.29 23.85
C LYS A 75 12.99 -27.25 24.51
N PHE A 76 12.14 -26.77 25.41
CA PHE A 76 11.24 -27.58 26.19
C PHE A 76 9.86 -27.64 25.53
N LYS A 77 9.32 -28.85 25.39
CA LYS A 77 7.99 -29.06 24.80
C LYS A 77 6.88 -28.36 25.58
N GLU A 78 7.06 -28.19 26.89
CA GLU A 78 6.12 -27.52 27.79
C GLU A 78 5.91 -26.05 27.40
N TYR A 79 6.97 -25.36 26.97
CA TYR A 79 6.89 -24.00 26.44
C TYR A 79 5.95 -23.95 25.21
N TRP A 80 6.13 -24.85 24.26
CA TRP A 80 5.33 -24.88 23.03
C TRP A 80 3.88 -25.31 23.29
N LEU A 81 3.67 -26.23 24.23
CA LEU A 81 2.32 -26.62 24.64
C LEU A 81 1.59 -25.44 25.29
N GLN A 82 2.26 -24.71 26.19
CA GLN A 82 1.67 -23.56 26.85
C GLN A 82 1.40 -22.42 25.86
N THR A 83 2.38 -22.01 25.07
CA THR A 83 2.22 -20.94 24.07
C THR A 83 1.15 -21.30 23.04
N GLY A 84 1.06 -22.58 22.63
CA GLY A 84 0.01 -23.04 21.72
C GLY A 84 -1.40 -22.92 22.34
N GLN A 85 -1.56 -23.25 23.63
CA GLN A 85 -2.83 -23.08 24.35
C GLN A 85 -3.20 -21.60 24.52
N ASP A 86 -2.22 -20.75 24.84
CA ASP A 86 -2.44 -19.31 24.98
C ASP A 86 -2.85 -18.67 23.64
N LEU A 87 -2.22 -19.10 22.54
CA LEU A 87 -2.59 -18.70 21.17
C LEU A 87 -4.01 -19.17 20.84
N LEU A 88 -4.34 -20.43 21.15
CA LEU A 88 -5.69 -20.96 20.91
C LEU A 88 -6.75 -20.19 21.69
N GLN A 89 -6.50 -19.89 22.97
CA GLN A 89 -7.42 -19.07 23.76
C GLN A 89 -7.60 -17.68 23.15
N ARG A 90 -6.51 -17.02 22.73
CA ARG A 90 -6.60 -15.73 22.02
C ARG A 90 -7.47 -15.83 20.76
N GLN A 91 -7.31 -16.88 19.94
CA GLN A 91 -8.12 -17.09 18.75
C GLN A 91 -9.62 -17.35 19.05
N LEU A 92 -9.91 -18.11 20.10
CA LEU A 92 -11.29 -18.34 20.52
C LEU A 92 -11.99 -17.04 20.96
N HIS A 93 -11.27 -16.13 21.63
CA HIS A 93 -11.80 -14.82 22.01
C HIS A 93 -11.99 -13.87 20.83
N LYS A 94 -11.23 -14.04 19.74
CA LYS A 94 -11.36 -13.21 18.53
C LYS A 94 -12.62 -13.50 17.70
N ASN A 95 -13.31 -14.62 17.92
CA ASN A 95 -14.45 -15.06 17.13
C ASN A 95 -15.79 -14.36 17.48
N GLN A 96 -15.78 -13.25 18.18
CA GLN A 96 -16.97 -12.42 18.37
C GLN A 96 -17.12 -11.47 17.18
N LEU A 97 -18.16 -11.72 16.37
CA LEU A 97 -18.44 -10.88 15.19
C LEU A 97 -18.94 -9.51 15.65
N ASN A 98 -18.22 -8.45 15.27
CA ASN A 98 -18.72 -7.09 15.36
C ASN A 98 -19.47 -6.77 14.06
N THR A 99 -20.80 -6.64 14.13
CA THR A 99 -21.68 -6.31 13.00
C THR A 99 -22.30 -4.91 13.14
N ASN A 100 -21.74 -4.05 13.97
CA ASN A 100 -22.15 -2.65 14.08
C ASN A 100 -21.90 -1.92 12.76
N VAL A 101 -22.52 -0.75 12.58
CA VAL A 101 -22.17 0.15 11.48
C VAL A 101 -20.82 0.81 11.75
N ALA A 102 -19.88 0.74 10.82
CA ALA A 102 -18.64 1.48 10.90
C ALA A 102 -18.89 2.98 10.73
N LYS A 103 -18.93 3.69 11.85
CA LYS A 103 -19.01 5.15 11.83
C LYS A 103 -17.77 5.76 11.17
N ASN A 104 -16.60 5.19 11.46
CA ASN A 104 -15.32 5.61 10.91
C ASN A 104 -14.68 4.46 10.15
N VAL A 105 -13.95 4.79 9.08
CA VAL A 105 -13.15 3.86 8.30
C VAL A 105 -11.74 4.42 8.18
N ILE A 106 -10.75 3.64 8.54
CA ILE A 106 -9.33 3.95 8.33
C ILE A 106 -8.74 2.84 7.45
N ILE A 107 -8.23 3.19 6.30
CA ILE A 107 -7.43 2.31 5.45
C ILE A 107 -5.96 2.73 5.54
N VAL A 108 -5.08 1.79 5.88
CA VAL A 108 -3.64 2.04 6.08
C VAL A 108 -2.88 1.18 5.08
N ILE A 109 -2.16 1.83 4.17
CA ILE A 109 -1.45 1.20 3.06
C ILE A 109 0.05 1.29 3.30
N GLY A 110 0.72 0.14 3.41
CA GLY A 110 2.17 0.05 3.27
C GLY A 110 2.50 -0.22 1.82
N ASP A 111 2.83 0.83 1.06
CA ASP A 111 3.13 0.72 -0.37
C ASP A 111 4.30 -0.26 -0.57
N GLY A 112 4.10 -1.27 -1.42
CA GLY A 112 5.09 -2.29 -1.68
C GLY A 112 5.43 -3.22 -0.51
N MET A 113 4.65 -3.20 0.58
CA MET A 113 4.91 -3.98 1.80
C MET A 113 4.55 -5.47 1.60
N SER A 114 5.46 -6.22 0.98
CA SER A 114 5.32 -7.66 0.77
C SER A 114 5.32 -8.48 2.07
N ILE A 115 4.89 -9.74 2.00
CA ILE A 115 5.02 -10.67 3.13
C ILE A 115 6.48 -10.85 3.58
N PRO A 116 7.48 -11.00 2.67
CA PRO A 116 8.89 -10.99 3.07
C PRO A 116 9.32 -9.68 3.77
N THR A 117 8.80 -8.53 3.36
CA THR A 117 9.07 -7.24 4.02
C THR A 117 8.61 -7.26 5.47
N GLN A 118 7.37 -7.72 5.73
CA GLN A 118 6.82 -7.87 7.09
C GLN A 118 7.67 -8.83 7.93
N ALA A 119 8.02 -9.99 7.37
CA ALA A 119 8.84 -10.98 8.05
C ALA A 119 10.24 -10.44 8.39
N ALA A 120 10.89 -9.74 7.45
CA ALA A 120 12.19 -9.10 7.68
C ALA A 120 12.11 -7.98 8.73
N ALA A 121 11.01 -7.20 8.74
CA ALA A 121 10.81 -6.13 9.72
C ALA A 121 10.69 -6.68 11.16
N ARG A 122 10.03 -7.82 11.37
CA ARG A 122 10.00 -8.49 12.70
C ARG A 122 11.40 -8.79 13.19
N VAL A 123 12.22 -9.48 12.37
CA VAL A 123 13.60 -9.79 12.74
C VAL A 123 14.44 -8.54 12.95
N TYR A 124 14.21 -7.50 12.13
CA TYR A 124 14.88 -6.21 12.28
C TYR A 124 14.54 -5.51 13.61
N MET A 125 13.30 -5.66 14.11
CA MET A 125 12.85 -5.11 15.40
C MET A 125 13.40 -5.88 16.60
N GLY A 126 13.71 -7.15 16.46
CA GLY A 126 14.21 -7.98 17.56
C GLY A 126 14.51 -9.40 17.18
N ASP A 127 13.48 -10.19 16.91
CA ASP A 127 13.61 -11.58 16.45
C ASP A 127 12.34 -12.05 15.72
N GLU A 128 12.29 -13.31 15.34
CA GLU A 128 11.16 -13.90 14.60
C GLU A 128 9.87 -13.98 15.41
N ASN A 129 9.91 -13.83 16.75
CA ASN A 129 8.73 -13.87 17.63
C ASN A 129 8.07 -12.49 17.79
N VAL A 130 8.71 -11.42 17.32
CA VAL A 130 8.10 -10.09 17.35
C VAL A 130 6.85 -10.07 16.46
N GLU A 131 5.78 -9.47 16.94
CA GLU A 131 4.54 -9.27 16.18
C GLU A 131 4.42 -7.80 15.79
N LEU A 132 4.14 -7.51 14.53
CA LEU A 132 3.76 -6.17 14.09
C LEU A 132 2.35 -5.84 14.63
N SER A 133 2.04 -4.57 14.83
CA SER A 133 0.77 -4.13 15.45
C SER A 133 -0.46 -4.69 14.73
N PHE A 134 -0.44 -4.70 13.41
CA PHE A 134 -1.53 -5.20 12.58
C PHE A 134 -1.60 -6.73 12.50
N GLU A 135 -0.52 -7.46 12.75
CA GLU A 135 -0.54 -8.92 12.84
C GLU A 135 -1.33 -9.41 14.08
N LYS A 136 -1.52 -8.53 15.08
CA LYS A 136 -2.35 -8.77 16.25
C LYS A 136 -3.85 -8.61 15.97
N PHE A 137 -4.25 -8.10 14.80
CA PHE A 137 -5.64 -7.91 14.43
C PHE A 137 -6.36 -9.27 14.31
N PRO A 138 -7.68 -9.31 14.59
CA PRO A 138 -8.39 -10.58 14.66
C PRO A 138 -8.54 -11.29 13.32
N TYR A 139 -8.59 -10.55 12.22
CA TYR A 139 -8.87 -11.10 10.90
C TYR A 139 -7.77 -10.75 9.93
N ALA A 140 -7.35 -11.76 9.15
CA ALA A 140 -6.35 -11.62 8.11
C ALA A 140 -6.75 -12.40 6.85
N GLY A 141 -6.32 -11.90 5.70
CA GLY A 141 -6.53 -12.51 4.39
C GLY A 141 -5.40 -12.15 3.43
N LEU A 142 -5.55 -12.55 2.18
CA LEU A 142 -4.64 -12.24 1.08
C LEU A 142 -5.40 -11.57 -0.07
N SER A 143 -4.78 -10.58 -0.69
CA SER A 143 -5.34 -9.81 -1.80
C SER A 143 -4.52 -9.97 -3.06
N LYS A 144 -5.19 -10.24 -4.21
CA LYS A 144 -4.60 -10.34 -5.55
C LYS A 144 -4.48 -8.96 -6.17
N THR A 145 -3.28 -8.54 -6.52
CA THR A 145 -2.94 -7.14 -6.82
C THR A 145 -2.92 -6.74 -8.29
N TYR A 146 -2.98 -7.67 -9.25
CA TYR A 146 -2.83 -7.40 -10.68
C TYR A 146 -3.79 -6.31 -11.21
N CYS A 147 -3.32 -5.50 -12.20
CA CYS A 147 -4.16 -4.57 -12.97
C CYS A 147 -4.94 -5.30 -14.07
N VAL A 148 -5.90 -4.64 -14.71
CA VAL A 148 -6.67 -5.25 -15.81
C VAL A 148 -5.76 -5.70 -16.96
N ASN A 149 -4.70 -4.95 -17.25
CA ASN A 149 -3.81 -5.16 -18.39
C ASN A 149 -2.39 -5.62 -18.05
N TYR A 150 -2.01 -5.73 -16.76
CA TYR A 150 -0.68 -6.16 -16.30
C TYR A 150 -0.76 -7.16 -15.16
N GLN A 151 0.09 -8.21 -15.20
CA GLN A 151 0.20 -9.22 -14.13
C GLN A 151 0.81 -8.65 -12.85
N VAL A 152 1.75 -7.73 -12.98
CA VAL A 152 2.36 -6.98 -11.88
C VAL A 152 1.80 -5.57 -11.92
N SER A 153 1.26 -5.12 -10.83
CA SER A 153 0.55 -3.85 -10.71
C SER A 153 1.47 -2.66 -10.40
N ASP A 154 0.88 -1.48 -10.52
CA ASP A 154 1.40 -0.24 -9.95
C ASP A 154 0.39 0.36 -8.95
N SER A 155 0.84 1.34 -8.17
CA SER A 155 0.02 1.96 -7.12
C SER A 155 -1.21 2.72 -7.66
N ALA A 156 -1.25 3.08 -8.95
CA ALA A 156 -2.40 3.77 -9.54
C ALA A 156 -3.58 2.82 -9.73
N CYS A 157 -3.36 1.65 -10.35
CA CYS A 157 -4.44 0.68 -10.55
C CYS A 157 -4.85 0.01 -9.24
N THR A 158 -3.91 -0.24 -8.32
CA THR A 158 -4.23 -0.82 -7.03
C THR A 158 -4.96 0.17 -6.13
N GLY A 159 -4.52 1.44 -6.08
CA GLY A 159 -5.20 2.52 -5.36
C GLY A 159 -6.64 2.70 -5.82
N THR A 160 -6.86 2.71 -7.13
CA THR A 160 -8.21 2.72 -7.70
C THR A 160 -9.00 1.50 -7.24
N ALA A 161 -8.42 0.29 -7.28
CA ALA A 161 -9.12 -0.94 -6.91
C ALA A 161 -9.57 -0.94 -5.44
N PHE A 162 -8.68 -0.67 -4.49
CA PHE A 162 -9.02 -0.75 -3.05
C PHE A 162 -9.77 0.46 -2.50
N LEU A 163 -9.83 1.61 -3.22
CA LEU A 163 -10.64 2.77 -2.81
C LEU A 163 -11.98 2.87 -3.54
N SER A 164 -12.15 2.23 -4.70
CA SER A 164 -13.37 2.36 -5.49
C SER A 164 -14.12 1.04 -5.73
N GLY A 165 -13.47 -0.11 -5.54
CA GLY A 165 -14.05 -1.41 -5.84
C GLY A 165 -14.00 -1.78 -7.33
N ILE A 166 -13.20 -1.11 -8.14
CA ILE A 166 -13.09 -1.33 -9.59
C ILE A 166 -11.62 -1.41 -9.98
N LYS A 167 -11.22 -2.50 -10.65
CA LYS A 167 -9.89 -2.62 -11.24
C LYS A 167 -9.80 -1.86 -12.56
N ASN A 168 -8.68 -1.20 -12.79
CA ASN A 168 -8.41 -0.42 -14.02
C ASN A 168 -7.04 -0.74 -14.63
N ASN A 169 -6.61 0.05 -15.60
CA ASN A 169 -5.35 -0.15 -16.28
C ASN A 169 -4.17 0.38 -15.45
N TYR A 170 -3.01 -0.24 -15.64
CA TYR A 170 -1.72 0.22 -15.14
C TYR A 170 -1.53 1.72 -15.42
N GLY A 171 -1.10 2.48 -14.42
CA GLY A 171 -0.77 3.90 -14.54
C GLY A 171 -1.97 4.85 -14.59
N THR A 172 -3.23 4.37 -14.51
CA THR A 172 -4.42 5.22 -14.56
C THR A 172 -5.10 5.36 -13.19
N LEU A 173 -5.69 6.51 -12.89
CA LEU A 173 -6.28 6.87 -11.61
C LEU A 173 -7.77 7.17 -11.75
N GLY A 174 -8.64 6.56 -10.94
CA GLY A 174 -10.06 6.93 -10.83
C GLY A 174 -10.85 6.90 -12.15
N VAL A 175 -10.37 6.15 -13.14
CA VAL A 175 -11.04 5.91 -14.43
C VAL A 175 -11.08 4.42 -14.74
N SER A 176 -12.10 3.98 -15.48
CA SER A 176 -12.27 2.59 -15.85
C SER A 176 -11.21 2.11 -16.85
N ALA A 177 -11.05 0.80 -16.99
CA ALA A 177 -10.12 0.20 -17.96
C ALA A 177 -10.44 0.52 -19.44
N ALA A 178 -11.56 1.17 -19.72
CA ALA A 178 -11.87 1.71 -21.05
C ALA A 178 -11.03 2.94 -21.41
N VAL A 179 -10.38 3.57 -20.42
CA VAL A 179 -9.45 4.70 -20.65
C VAL A 179 -8.04 4.15 -20.83
N PRO A 180 -7.45 4.23 -22.04
CA PRO A 180 -6.05 3.88 -22.25
C PRO A 180 -5.11 4.86 -21.54
N LEU A 181 -3.94 4.36 -21.11
CA LEU A 181 -2.88 5.20 -20.56
C LEU A 181 -2.57 6.39 -21.49
N ARG A 182 -2.45 7.59 -20.91
CA ARG A 182 -2.18 8.88 -21.59
C ARG A 182 -3.26 9.35 -22.56
N ASN A 183 -4.46 8.81 -22.50
CA ASN A 183 -5.55 9.26 -23.38
C ASN A 183 -6.44 10.29 -22.67
N CYS A 184 -6.03 11.57 -22.73
CA CYS A 184 -6.78 12.69 -22.17
C CYS A 184 -8.20 12.78 -22.75
N SER A 185 -8.39 12.53 -24.05
CA SER A 185 -9.72 12.58 -24.67
C SER A 185 -10.68 11.52 -24.11
N ALA A 186 -10.19 10.29 -23.89
CA ALA A 186 -11.02 9.23 -23.29
C ALA A 186 -11.35 9.51 -21.81
N GLN A 187 -10.48 10.21 -21.09
CA GLN A 187 -10.68 10.61 -19.70
C GLN A 187 -11.88 11.55 -19.54
N HIS A 188 -12.22 12.37 -20.54
CA HIS A 188 -13.35 13.30 -20.48
C HIS A 188 -14.73 12.65 -20.53
N ASP A 189 -14.81 11.40 -20.93
CA ASP A 189 -16.08 10.69 -20.93
C ASP A 189 -16.46 10.31 -19.50
N GLU A 190 -17.41 11.01 -18.92
CA GLU A 190 -17.87 10.80 -17.54
C GLU A 190 -18.36 9.36 -17.27
N ARG A 191 -18.74 8.60 -18.31
CA ARG A 191 -19.10 7.17 -18.19
C ARG A 191 -17.92 6.31 -17.74
N HIS A 192 -16.71 6.82 -17.88
CA HIS A 192 -15.47 6.15 -17.46
C HIS A 192 -14.97 6.62 -16.10
N HIS A 193 -15.58 7.65 -15.51
CA HIS A 193 -15.22 8.12 -14.18
C HIS A 193 -15.64 7.11 -13.11
N ILE A 194 -14.77 6.92 -12.14
CA ILE A 194 -14.98 6.03 -11.01
C ILE A 194 -14.97 6.86 -9.74
N ASP A 195 -16.00 6.71 -8.91
CA ASP A 195 -16.06 7.34 -7.60
C ASP A 195 -15.34 6.48 -6.55
N SER A 196 -14.59 7.14 -5.69
CA SER A 196 -13.92 6.50 -4.56
C SER A 196 -14.81 6.50 -3.31
N ILE A 197 -14.41 5.71 -2.31
CA ILE A 197 -15.05 5.74 -0.97
C ILE A 197 -15.06 7.14 -0.37
N PHE A 198 -14.13 8.03 -0.76
CA PHE A 198 -14.10 9.43 -0.33
C PHE A 198 -15.31 10.20 -0.85
N LYS A 199 -15.64 10.05 -2.14
CA LYS A 199 -16.82 10.66 -2.72
C LYS A 199 -18.08 10.23 -2.00
N TRP A 200 -18.29 8.94 -1.82
CA TRP A 200 -19.47 8.41 -1.13
C TRP A 200 -19.54 8.81 0.34
N ALA A 201 -18.39 8.89 1.04
CA ALA A 201 -18.34 9.39 2.40
C ALA A 201 -18.77 10.88 2.48
N GLN A 202 -18.26 11.71 1.56
CA GLN A 202 -18.62 13.13 1.49
C GLN A 202 -20.10 13.35 1.16
N ASP A 203 -20.69 12.51 0.29
CA ASP A 203 -22.11 12.59 -0.10
C ASP A 203 -23.06 12.36 1.08
N VAL A 204 -22.65 11.57 2.08
CA VAL A 204 -23.42 11.37 3.32
C VAL A 204 -22.94 12.25 4.48
N GLY A 205 -22.08 13.23 4.19
CA GLY A 205 -21.61 14.23 5.17
C GLY A 205 -20.55 13.71 6.15
N LYS A 206 -19.86 12.59 5.85
CA LYS A 206 -18.66 12.18 6.58
C LYS A 206 -17.47 13.06 6.19
N ALA A 207 -16.57 13.29 7.14
CA ALA A 207 -15.29 13.94 6.85
C ALA A 207 -14.33 12.98 6.15
N THR A 208 -13.37 13.52 5.38
CA THR A 208 -12.34 12.72 4.72
C THR A 208 -10.95 13.29 4.99
N GLY A 209 -9.94 12.41 5.05
CA GLY A 209 -8.55 12.81 5.28
C GLY A 209 -7.55 11.90 4.55
N ILE A 210 -6.42 12.48 4.18
CA ILE A 210 -5.29 11.79 3.56
C ILE A 210 -4.02 12.14 4.33
N VAL A 211 -3.25 11.11 4.67
CA VAL A 211 -1.91 11.23 5.27
C VAL A 211 -0.97 10.31 4.50
N THR A 212 0.18 10.82 4.08
CA THR A 212 1.21 10.04 3.40
C THR A 212 2.60 10.61 3.67
N ASN A 213 3.64 9.80 3.57
CA ASN A 213 5.02 10.26 3.52
C ASN A 213 5.57 10.34 2.08
N THR A 214 4.69 10.20 1.07
CA THR A 214 4.99 10.52 -0.33
C THR A 214 4.56 11.96 -0.68
N ARG A 215 4.64 12.33 -1.97
CA ARG A 215 3.89 13.50 -2.47
C ARG A 215 2.39 13.21 -2.37
N ILE A 216 1.61 14.19 -1.99
CA ILE A 216 0.13 14.08 -1.93
C ILE A 216 -0.47 13.79 -3.32
N THR A 217 0.24 14.12 -4.37
CA THR A 217 -0.13 13.87 -5.77
C THR A 217 0.34 12.52 -6.30
N HIS A 218 1.11 11.74 -5.51
CA HIS A 218 1.52 10.38 -5.84
C HIS A 218 0.30 9.46 -6.02
N ALA A 219 0.47 8.35 -6.71
CA ALA A 219 -0.63 7.53 -7.20
C ALA A 219 -1.60 7.04 -6.12
N THR A 220 -1.10 6.54 -4.98
CA THR A 220 -1.95 6.01 -3.90
C THR A 220 -2.86 7.08 -3.30
N PRO A 221 -2.35 8.23 -2.80
CA PRO A 221 -3.23 9.28 -2.29
C PRO A 221 -4.10 9.91 -3.38
N ALA A 222 -3.57 10.06 -4.61
CA ALA A 222 -4.32 10.61 -5.74
C ALA A 222 -5.54 9.75 -6.13
N SER A 223 -5.48 8.43 -5.96
CA SER A 223 -6.60 7.52 -6.23
C SER A 223 -7.85 7.83 -5.39
N ALA A 224 -7.70 8.54 -4.27
CA ALA A 224 -8.83 8.95 -3.44
C ALA A 224 -9.67 10.07 -4.07
N TYR A 225 -9.08 10.92 -4.93
CA TYR A 225 -9.73 12.15 -5.40
C TYR A 225 -9.56 12.48 -6.89
N ALA A 226 -8.55 11.90 -7.56
CA ALA A 226 -8.23 12.26 -8.93
C ALA A 226 -8.79 11.25 -9.94
N ARG A 227 -9.10 11.77 -11.13
CA ARG A 227 -9.43 11.01 -12.34
C ARG A 227 -8.41 11.38 -13.40
N SER A 228 -7.47 10.47 -13.69
CA SER A 228 -6.37 10.74 -14.63
C SER A 228 -6.04 9.53 -15.48
N ALA A 229 -5.85 9.77 -16.78
CA ALA A 229 -5.34 8.77 -17.70
C ALA A 229 -3.83 8.51 -17.55
N ASP A 230 -3.13 9.29 -16.73
CA ASP A 230 -1.72 9.07 -16.40
C ASP A 230 -1.42 9.57 -14.99
N ARG A 231 -0.86 8.72 -14.13
CA ARG A 231 -0.43 9.06 -12.77
C ARG A 231 0.66 10.13 -12.73
N GLU A 232 1.44 10.24 -13.81
CA GLU A 232 2.54 11.21 -13.91
C GLU A 232 2.06 12.65 -14.17
N TRP A 233 0.77 12.87 -14.38
CA TRP A 233 0.22 14.21 -14.54
C TRP A 233 0.00 14.91 -13.21
N GLU A 234 1.02 14.93 -12.37
CA GLU A 234 0.92 15.49 -11.02
C GLU A 234 0.76 17.02 -11.01
N ALA A 235 1.65 17.76 -11.69
CA ALA A 235 1.64 19.23 -11.78
C ALA A 235 1.26 19.76 -13.16
N THR A 236 1.32 18.91 -14.18
CA THR A 236 1.03 19.27 -15.56
C THR A 236 0.34 18.12 -16.26
N ALA A 237 -0.67 18.44 -17.06
CA ALA A 237 -1.40 17.52 -17.92
C ALA A 237 -1.49 18.09 -19.35
N PRO A 238 -1.81 17.28 -20.39
CA PRO A 238 -2.13 17.78 -21.70
C PRO A 238 -3.26 18.80 -21.68
N GLU A 239 -3.28 19.70 -22.67
CA GLU A 239 -4.35 20.67 -22.81
C GLU A 239 -5.73 19.99 -22.81
N GLY A 240 -6.62 20.53 -21.99
CA GLY A 240 -7.96 19.99 -21.79
C GLY A 240 -8.09 19.00 -20.62
N CYS A 241 -7.01 18.46 -20.06
CA CYS A 241 -7.05 17.64 -18.85
C CYS A 241 -6.53 18.43 -17.63
N ASP A 242 -7.16 18.21 -16.49
CA ASP A 242 -6.65 18.73 -15.22
C ASP A 242 -5.60 17.80 -14.64
N ASP A 243 -4.49 18.39 -14.18
CA ASP A 243 -3.48 17.66 -13.42
C ASP A 243 -3.98 17.26 -12.03
N VAL A 244 -3.30 16.32 -11.40
CA VAL A 244 -3.68 15.75 -10.10
C VAL A 244 -3.74 16.82 -9.00
N ALA A 245 -2.77 17.74 -8.96
CA ALA A 245 -2.75 18.82 -7.96
C ALA A 245 -3.95 19.76 -8.12
N LYS A 246 -4.35 20.12 -9.35
CA LYS A 246 -5.57 20.89 -9.59
C LYS A 246 -6.81 20.17 -9.11
N GLN A 247 -6.90 18.85 -9.34
CA GLN A 247 -8.06 18.06 -8.89
C GLN A 247 -8.15 17.99 -7.37
N LEU A 248 -7.02 18.01 -6.64
CA LEU A 248 -7.04 18.12 -5.18
C LEU A 248 -7.66 19.44 -4.71
N ILE A 249 -7.31 20.55 -5.35
CA ILE A 249 -7.72 21.89 -4.89
C ILE A 249 -9.12 22.25 -5.37
N HIS A 250 -9.48 21.91 -6.61
CA HIS A 250 -10.70 22.36 -7.28
C HIS A 250 -11.67 21.23 -7.62
N GLY A 251 -11.23 19.96 -7.59
CA GLY A 251 -12.07 18.82 -7.94
C GLY A 251 -13.22 18.60 -6.95
N ASP A 252 -14.23 17.88 -7.41
CA ASP A 252 -15.47 17.60 -6.66
C ASP A 252 -15.26 16.82 -5.37
N VAL A 253 -14.20 15.99 -5.31
CA VAL A 253 -13.78 15.25 -4.12
C VAL A 253 -12.66 15.97 -3.38
N GLY A 254 -11.57 16.32 -4.07
CA GLY A 254 -10.37 16.91 -3.47
C GLY A 254 -10.65 18.16 -2.66
N SER A 255 -11.45 19.08 -3.22
CA SER A 255 -11.77 20.35 -2.56
C SER A 255 -12.51 20.22 -1.22
N LYS A 256 -13.09 19.06 -0.92
CA LYS A 256 -13.85 18.80 0.32
C LYS A 256 -13.06 18.03 1.36
N ILE A 257 -11.85 17.56 1.06
CA ILE A 257 -11.02 16.81 2.00
C ILE A 257 -10.63 17.73 3.17
N LYS A 258 -10.87 17.27 4.39
CA LYS A 258 -10.67 18.06 5.61
C LYS A 258 -9.22 18.10 6.08
N VAL A 259 -8.48 17.00 5.86
CA VAL A 259 -7.09 16.87 6.27
C VAL A 259 -6.28 16.29 5.11
N VAL A 260 -5.21 16.99 4.73
CA VAL A 260 -4.28 16.56 3.69
C VAL A 260 -2.87 16.82 4.21
N LEU A 261 -2.10 15.74 4.50
CA LEU A 261 -0.76 15.85 5.08
C LEU A 261 0.21 14.94 4.31
N GLY A 262 1.35 15.51 3.88
CA GLY A 262 2.41 14.76 3.18
C GLY A 262 3.48 15.66 2.59
N GLY A 263 4.16 15.18 1.56
CA GLY A 263 5.13 15.93 0.77
C GLY A 263 4.54 16.47 -0.54
N GLY A 264 5.39 17.00 -1.42
CA GLY A 264 5.05 17.37 -2.79
C GLY A 264 4.75 18.84 -3.03
N TRP A 265 5.31 19.73 -2.21
CA TRP A 265 5.15 21.17 -2.34
C TRP A 265 5.35 21.66 -3.79
N ARG A 266 6.35 21.11 -4.49
CA ARG A 266 6.69 21.51 -5.88
C ARG A 266 5.55 21.34 -6.89
N GLU A 267 4.63 20.42 -6.64
CA GLU A 267 3.51 20.15 -7.57
C GLU A 267 2.42 21.22 -7.50
N PHE A 268 2.44 22.07 -6.44
CA PHE A 268 1.42 23.07 -6.17
C PHE A 268 1.84 24.50 -6.51
N VAL A 269 3.11 24.76 -6.77
CA VAL A 269 3.64 26.12 -6.97
C VAL A 269 4.33 26.29 -8.32
N PRO A 270 4.35 27.54 -8.87
CA PRO A 270 5.00 27.84 -10.14
C PRO A 270 6.49 27.52 -10.13
N SER A 271 7.04 27.17 -11.29
CA SER A 271 8.48 26.97 -11.49
C SER A 271 9.33 28.25 -11.25
N THR A 272 8.70 29.41 -11.10
CA THR A 272 9.33 30.69 -10.76
C THR A 272 9.42 30.94 -9.26
N VAL A 273 8.78 30.11 -8.44
CA VAL A 273 8.81 30.17 -6.97
C VAL A 273 9.78 29.10 -6.46
N VAL A 274 10.60 29.47 -5.50
CA VAL A 274 11.56 28.56 -4.86
C VAL A 274 11.23 28.42 -3.37
N ASP A 275 11.53 27.24 -2.81
CA ASP A 275 11.46 27.00 -1.37
C ASP A 275 12.66 27.61 -0.64
N ASP A 276 12.70 27.46 0.69
CA ASP A 276 13.80 27.97 1.53
C ASP A 276 15.16 27.28 1.25
N GLU A 277 15.16 26.14 0.59
CA GLU A 277 16.34 25.39 0.17
C GLU A 277 16.80 25.76 -1.25
N GLY A 278 16.02 26.58 -1.98
CA GLY A 278 16.30 27.05 -3.34
C GLY A 278 15.78 26.11 -4.43
N ASN A 279 14.93 25.15 -4.12
CA ASN A 279 14.32 24.26 -5.09
C ASN A 279 13.07 24.89 -5.71
N ALA A 280 12.95 24.84 -7.04
CA ALA A 280 11.83 25.46 -7.77
C ALA A 280 10.58 24.58 -7.79
N GLY A 281 9.40 25.20 -7.83
CA GLY A 281 8.17 24.51 -8.13
C GLY A 281 8.13 23.90 -9.53
N PHE A 282 7.10 23.09 -9.83
CA PHE A 282 7.02 22.36 -11.10
C PHE A 282 5.90 22.86 -12.04
N ARG A 283 5.03 23.76 -11.56
CA ARG A 283 3.91 24.22 -12.39
C ARG A 283 4.35 25.17 -13.49
N ALA A 284 3.99 24.83 -14.72
CA ALA A 284 4.25 25.66 -15.89
C ALA A 284 3.14 26.70 -16.17
N ASP A 285 1.96 26.56 -15.53
CA ASP A 285 0.81 27.43 -15.71
C ASP A 285 0.82 28.69 -14.83
N ASN A 286 1.91 28.91 -14.10
CA ASN A 286 2.11 30.03 -13.16
C ASN A 286 1.05 30.14 -12.04
N ARG A 287 0.32 29.08 -11.75
CA ARG A 287 -0.65 29.03 -10.65
C ARG A 287 0.02 28.64 -9.33
N ASN A 288 -0.36 29.32 -8.24
CA ASN A 288 -0.02 28.91 -6.87
C ASN A 288 -1.27 28.26 -6.25
N LEU A 289 -1.35 26.94 -6.31
CA LEU A 289 -2.51 26.20 -5.83
C LEU A 289 -2.67 26.24 -4.31
N ILE A 290 -1.59 26.51 -3.56
CA ILE A 290 -1.64 26.69 -2.09
C ILE A 290 -2.39 27.99 -1.77
N GLU A 291 -2.05 29.11 -2.43
CA GLU A 291 -2.77 30.38 -2.27
C GLU A 291 -4.24 30.25 -2.72
N GLU A 292 -4.48 29.53 -3.81
CA GLU A 292 -5.85 29.28 -4.28
C GLU A 292 -6.67 28.49 -3.25
N TRP A 293 -6.04 27.46 -2.63
CA TRP A 293 -6.69 26.69 -1.57
C TRP A 293 -7.06 27.58 -0.37
N LEU A 294 -6.14 28.42 0.11
CA LEU A 294 -6.40 29.37 1.21
C LEU A 294 -7.54 30.34 0.86
N ASN A 295 -7.51 30.90 -0.35
CA ASN A 295 -8.55 31.78 -0.83
C ASN A 295 -9.94 31.11 -0.90
N LEU A 296 -9.99 29.84 -1.35
CA LEU A 296 -11.24 29.06 -1.36
C LEU A 296 -11.80 28.85 0.04
N ARG A 297 -10.93 28.58 1.05
CA ARG A 297 -11.38 28.45 2.45
C ARG A 297 -11.95 29.76 2.97
N GLN A 298 -11.25 30.88 2.74
CA GLN A 298 -11.71 32.21 3.15
C GLN A 298 -13.05 32.58 2.47
N GLN A 299 -13.19 32.36 1.18
CA GLN A 299 -14.45 32.64 0.43
C GLN A 299 -15.64 31.84 0.97
N ASN A 300 -15.41 30.65 1.48
CA ASN A 300 -16.42 29.79 2.07
C ASN A 300 -16.60 30.00 3.59
N ASN A 301 -16.00 31.04 4.17
CA ASN A 301 -16.00 31.36 5.61
C ASN A 301 -15.53 30.15 6.46
N ALA A 302 -14.61 29.35 5.94
CA ALA A 302 -14.02 28.19 6.63
C ALA A 302 -12.60 28.54 7.10
N ASN A 303 -12.22 28.04 8.27
CA ASN A 303 -10.88 28.21 8.80
C ASN A 303 -9.94 27.13 8.21
N GLY A 304 -9.21 27.51 7.16
CA GLY A 304 -8.16 26.68 6.55
C GLY A 304 -6.79 27.05 7.10
N VAL A 305 -6.05 26.04 7.56
CA VAL A 305 -4.67 26.18 8.06
C VAL A 305 -3.73 25.44 7.15
N TYR A 306 -2.69 26.12 6.66
CA TYR A 306 -1.58 25.54 5.89
C TYR A 306 -0.33 25.50 6.76
N VAL A 307 0.35 24.36 6.79
CA VAL A 307 1.56 24.12 7.60
C VAL A 307 2.66 23.47 6.76
N THR A 308 3.91 23.77 7.09
CA THR A 308 5.10 23.28 6.38
C THR A 308 6.12 22.60 7.28
N THR A 309 5.97 22.74 8.60
CA THR A 309 6.90 22.17 9.57
C THR A 309 6.19 21.31 10.61
N ARG A 310 6.97 20.42 11.24
CA ARG A 310 6.49 19.59 12.36
C ARG A 310 5.91 20.43 13.49
N ASP A 311 6.61 21.51 13.89
CA ASP A 311 6.16 22.35 15.00
C ASP A 311 4.85 23.07 14.68
N GLU A 312 4.67 23.55 13.45
CA GLU A 312 3.40 24.13 13.02
C GLU A 312 2.28 23.09 13.09
N LEU A 313 2.50 21.87 12.58
CA LEU A 313 1.52 20.78 12.63
C LEU A 313 1.10 20.47 14.08
N LEU A 314 2.07 20.31 14.98
CA LEU A 314 1.80 19.95 16.38
C LEU A 314 1.09 21.07 17.17
N ASN A 315 1.20 22.32 16.73
CA ASN A 315 0.57 23.48 17.36
C ASN A 315 -0.77 23.88 16.72
N VAL A 316 -1.29 23.13 15.72
CA VAL A 316 -2.60 23.41 15.12
C VAL A 316 -3.70 23.33 16.18
N ASP A 317 -4.53 24.38 16.29
CA ASP A 317 -5.75 24.35 17.09
C ASP A 317 -6.82 23.52 16.34
N VAL A 318 -6.90 22.24 16.66
CA VAL A 318 -7.77 21.28 15.99
C VAL A 318 -9.26 21.62 16.15
N GLU A 319 -9.66 22.26 17.24
CA GLU A 319 -11.06 22.61 17.50
C GLU A 319 -11.53 23.78 16.61
N ARG A 320 -10.63 24.71 16.31
CA ARG A 320 -10.94 25.89 15.49
C ARG A 320 -10.65 25.72 14.01
N THR A 321 -9.91 24.67 13.63
CA THR A 321 -9.49 24.43 12.23
C THR A 321 -10.52 23.59 11.51
N ASP A 322 -11.08 24.07 10.40
CA ASP A 322 -12.03 23.32 9.56
C ASP A 322 -11.33 22.46 8.51
N TYR A 323 -10.21 22.95 7.98
CA TYR A 323 -9.41 22.29 6.96
C TYR A 323 -7.93 22.45 7.27
N LEU A 324 -7.20 21.34 7.22
CA LEU A 324 -5.74 21.30 7.47
C LEU A 324 -5.03 20.79 6.22
N PHE A 325 -4.07 21.57 5.71
CA PHE A 325 -3.22 21.22 4.58
C PHE A 325 -1.76 21.35 4.99
N GLY A 326 -0.99 20.27 4.92
CA GLY A 326 0.44 20.25 5.27
C GLY A 326 1.28 19.65 4.16
N LEU A 327 2.30 20.40 3.72
CA LEU A 327 3.31 19.95 2.77
C LEU A 327 4.68 20.15 3.39
N PHE A 328 5.33 19.07 3.84
CA PHE A 328 6.51 19.12 4.70
C PHE A 328 7.82 18.97 3.94
N GLU A 329 7.74 18.61 2.64
CA GLU A 329 8.89 18.43 1.78
C GLU A 329 8.61 18.89 0.35
N HIS A 330 9.67 19.29 -0.34
CA HIS A 330 9.63 19.68 -1.76
C HIS A 330 9.07 18.57 -2.65
N SER A 331 9.52 17.33 -2.45
CA SER A 331 9.05 16.12 -3.13
C SER A 331 8.47 15.13 -2.11
N HIS A 332 8.90 13.87 -2.13
CA HIS A 332 8.56 12.93 -1.06
C HIS A 332 9.21 13.34 0.25
N MET A 333 8.60 13.02 1.38
CA MET A 333 9.21 13.20 2.69
C MET A 333 10.47 12.32 2.83
N SER A 334 11.36 12.68 3.74
CA SER A 334 12.59 11.93 3.99
C SER A 334 12.27 10.52 4.51
N TYR A 335 13.19 9.57 4.26
CA TYR A 335 13.09 8.26 4.91
C TYR A 335 13.18 8.39 6.42
N ALA A 336 12.37 7.65 7.18
CA ALA A 336 12.29 7.70 8.64
C ALA A 336 13.65 7.57 9.34
N LEU A 337 14.59 6.82 8.73
CA LEU A 337 15.97 6.69 9.23
C LEU A 337 16.81 7.94 8.99
N LEU A 338 16.51 8.74 7.96
CA LEU A 338 17.31 9.87 7.50
C LEU A 338 16.66 11.23 7.82
N ALA A 339 15.38 11.24 8.18
CA ALA A 339 14.60 12.45 8.43
C ALA A 339 15.17 13.30 9.57
N ASP A 340 15.17 14.61 9.37
CA ASP A 340 15.36 15.57 10.44
C ASP A 340 14.06 15.71 11.25
N LYS A 341 13.98 14.92 12.32
CA LYS A 341 12.82 14.87 13.22
C LYS A 341 12.50 16.17 13.95
N SER A 342 13.34 17.19 13.83
CA SER A 342 13.03 18.53 14.35
C SER A 342 12.24 19.36 13.35
N LYS A 343 12.25 19.00 12.06
CA LYS A 343 11.59 19.74 10.97
C LYS A 343 10.41 18.99 10.40
N GLU A 344 10.61 17.72 10.05
CA GLU A 344 9.60 16.87 9.44
C GLU A 344 8.81 16.09 10.51
N PRO A 345 7.46 16.10 10.44
CA PRO A 345 6.65 15.21 11.27
C PRO A 345 6.78 13.75 10.79
N SER A 346 6.72 12.81 11.72
CA SER A 346 6.62 11.39 11.39
C SER A 346 5.24 11.04 10.81
N LEU A 347 5.14 9.89 10.14
CA LEU A 347 3.86 9.35 9.66
C LEU A 347 2.89 9.14 10.84
N GLU A 348 3.41 8.72 11.99
CA GLU A 348 2.67 8.56 13.24
C GLU A 348 2.07 9.90 13.71
N GLU A 349 2.88 10.97 13.80
CA GLU A 349 2.44 12.29 14.25
C GLU A 349 1.40 12.91 13.31
N MET A 350 1.60 12.79 12.00
CA MET A 350 0.63 13.23 11.00
C MET A 350 -0.71 12.48 11.14
N SER A 351 -0.65 11.16 11.32
CA SER A 351 -1.83 10.30 11.46
C SER A 351 -2.59 10.59 12.75
N GLN A 352 -1.88 10.80 13.85
CA GLN A 352 -2.49 11.24 15.11
C GLN A 352 -3.24 12.56 14.92
N ARG A 353 -2.59 13.57 14.33
CA ARG A 353 -3.21 14.87 14.09
C ARG A 353 -4.43 14.78 13.17
N ALA A 354 -4.38 13.90 12.16
CA ALA A 354 -5.51 13.66 11.27
C ALA A 354 -6.71 13.07 12.02
N VAL A 355 -6.51 12.07 12.87
CA VAL A 355 -7.61 11.51 13.69
C VAL A 355 -8.16 12.54 14.65
N GLU A 356 -7.32 13.35 15.33
CA GLU A 356 -7.75 14.42 16.22
C GLU A 356 -8.63 15.46 15.49
N MET A 357 -8.26 15.82 14.26
CA MET A 357 -9.06 16.71 13.39
C MET A 357 -10.39 16.09 12.95
N LEU A 358 -10.39 14.80 12.57
CA LEU A 358 -11.54 14.15 11.94
C LEU A 358 -12.58 13.66 12.95
N ARG A 359 -12.18 13.26 14.17
CA ARG A 359 -13.11 12.74 15.20
C ARG A 359 -14.16 13.74 15.68
N LYS A 360 -13.95 15.06 15.46
CA LYS A 360 -14.93 16.09 15.83
C LYS A 360 -16.16 16.13 14.92
N TYR A 361 -16.11 15.47 13.75
CA TYR A 361 -17.24 15.43 12.83
C TYR A 361 -18.25 14.36 13.24
N PRO A 362 -19.52 14.73 13.53
CA PRO A 362 -20.48 13.82 14.17
C PRO A 362 -20.86 12.62 13.29
N ASN A 363 -20.84 12.78 11.97
CA ASN A 363 -21.16 11.71 11.02
C ASN A 363 -20.02 10.69 10.85
N GLY A 364 -18.85 10.91 11.49
CA GLY A 364 -17.67 10.09 11.33
C GLY A 364 -16.83 10.48 10.12
N TYR A 365 -15.87 9.62 9.77
CA TYR A 365 -14.86 9.96 8.76
C TYR A 365 -14.35 8.72 7.99
N VAL A 366 -13.72 9.00 6.84
CA VAL A 366 -12.86 8.08 6.09
C VAL A 366 -11.46 8.68 6.04
N LEU A 367 -10.46 7.91 6.47
CA LEU A 367 -9.05 8.30 6.50
C LEU A 367 -8.21 7.30 5.72
N LEU A 368 -7.45 7.80 4.74
CA LEU A 368 -6.36 7.07 4.08
C LEU A 368 -5.04 7.46 4.73
N VAL A 369 -4.27 6.47 5.17
CA VAL A 369 -2.89 6.64 5.66
C VAL A 369 -1.97 5.78 4.83
N GLU A 370 -0.85 6.33 4.35
CA GLU A 370 0.09 5.62 3.51
C GLU A 370 1.52 5.75 4.02
N GLY A 371 2.18 4.59 4.21
CA GLY A 371 3.63 4.47 4.35
C GLY A 371 4.26 4.16 3.00
N GLY A 372 4.34 5.17 2.13
CA GLY A 372 4.72 4.98 0.73
C GLY A 372 6.23 4.88 0.50
N ARG A 373 7.04 5.18 1.52
CA ARG A 373 8.51 5.13 1.37
C ARG A 373 9.09 3.72 1.50
N ILE A 374 8.30 2.73 1.91
CA ILE A 374 8.70 1.30 1.91
C ILE A 374 9.02 0.90 0.47
N ASP A 375 8.09 1.16 -0.46
CA ASP A 375 8.21 0.92 -1.90
C ASP A 375 9.44 1.60 -2.51
N HIS A 376 9.59 2.90 -2.30
CA HIS A 376 10.71 3.67 -2.85
C HIS A 376 12.07 3.14 -2.40
N ALA A 377 12.18 2.61 -1.18
CA ALA A 377 13.40 1.99 -0.71
C ALA A 377 13.64 0.64 -1.39
N HIS A 378 12.59 -0.15 -1.64
CA HIS A 378 12.69 -1.40 -2.39
C HIS A 378 13.14 -1.18 -3.83
N HIS A 379 12.59 -0.19 -4.54
CA HIS A 379 13.01 0.17 -5.89
C HIS A 379 14.51 0.45 -6.00
N GLN A 380 15.14 0.94 -4.94
CA GLN A 380 16.58 1.17 -4.88
C GLN A 380 17.36 -0.03 -4.35
N THR A 381 16.69 -1.14 -4.02
CA THR A 381 17.26 -2.32 -3.30
C THR A 381 17.87 -1.97 -1.93
N TRP A 382 17.38 -0.90 -1.28
CA TRP A 382 17.81 -0.40 0.02
C TRP A 382 16.99 -1.05 1.16
N ALA A 383 17.19 -2.35 1.40
CA ALA A 383 16.51 -3.04 2.49
C ALA A 383 16.77 -2.34 3.85
N ARG A 384 17.93 -1.69 4.02
CA ARG A 384 18.29 -0.92 5.23
C ARG A 384 17.38 0.31 5.43
N LEU A 385 16.69 0.80 4.40
CA LEU A 385 15.71 1.88 4.51
C LEU A 385 14.27 1.35 4.54
N SER A 386 13.94 0.32 3.75
CA SER A 386 12.57 -0.21 3.72
C SER A 386 12.12 -0.81 5.06
N LEU A 387 13.03 -1.44 5.82
CA LEU A 387 12.67 -2.04 7.11
C LEU A 387 12.35 -0.98 8.18
N PRO A 388 13.12 0.11 8.39
CA PRO A 388 12.70 1.20 9.27
C PRO A 388 11.40 1.89 8.86
N GLU A 389 11.12 2.04 7.55
CA GLU A 389 9.83 2.53 7.07
C GLU A 389 8.69 1.60 7.50
N THR A 390 8.88 0.28 7.39
CA THR A 390 7.90 -0.71 7.86
C THR A 390 7.71 -0.65 9.38
N VAL A 391 8.77 -0.36 10.14
CA VAL A 391 8.68 -0.16 11.60
C VAL A 391 7.93 1.13 11.94
N GLU A 392 8.14 2.21 11.20
CA GLU A 392 7.38 3.46 11.37
C GLU A 392 5.89 3.24 11.04
N PHE A 393 5.61 2.52 9.96
CA PHE A 393 4.26 2.10 9.59
C PHE A 393 3.59 1.27 10.71
N HIS A 394 4.30 0.30 11.27
CA HIS A 394 3.83 -0.49 12.41
C HIS A 394 3.41 0.37 13.61
N LYS A 395 4.23 1.37 13.99
CA LYS A 395 3.92 2.31 15.08
C LYS A 395 2.71 3.17 14.76
N THR A 396 2.63 3.65 13.53
CA THR A 396 1.48 4.42 13.05
C THR A 396 0.18 3.64 13.22
N VAL A 397 0.15 2.36 12.82
CA VAL A 397 -1.03 1.48 13.03
C VAL A 397 -1.35 1.28 14.51
N GLU A 398 -0.33 1.12 15.36
CA GLU A 398 -0.52 0.99 16.81
C GLU A 398 -1.17 2.25 17.40
N THR A 399 -0.70 3.43 17.01
CA THR A 399 -1.26 4.73 17.43
C THR A 399 -2.69 4.92 16.91
N LEU A 400 -2.97 4.62 15.65
CA LEU A 400 -4.32 4.70 15.09
C LEU A 400 -5.30 3.80 15.85
N LYS A 401 -4.89 2.56 16.17
CA LYS A 401 -5.70 1.66 16.99
C LYS A 401 -5.96 2.22 18.38
N ALA A 402 -4.94 2.79 19.03
CA ALA A 402 -5.07 3.34 20.38
C ALA A 402 -5.98 4.59 20.45
N LEU A 403 -6.09 5.35 19.36
CA LEU A 403 -6.90 6.57 19.28
C LEU A 403 -8.36 6.33 18.89
N THR A 404 -8.74 5.09 18.53
CA THR A 404 -10.06 4.75 17.98
C THR A 404 -10.76 3.68 18.83
N ASN A 405 -12.08 3.55 18.61
CA ASN A 405 -12.89 2.55 19.28
C ASN A 405 -13.25 1.42 18.29
N GLU A 406 -12.91 0.19 18.65
CA GLU A 406 -13.20 -1.02 17.84
C GLU A 406 -14.70 -1.27 17.63
N GLU A 407 -15.58 -0.67 18.45
CA GLU A 407 -17.02 -0.83 18.30
C GLU A 407 -17.61 -0.05 17.11
N ASP A 408 -16.98 1.05 16.71
CA ASP A 408 -17.49 1.96 15.69
C ASP A 408 -16.48 2.33 14.59
N THR A 409 -15.24 1.87 14.69
CA THR A 409 -14.17 2.20 13.74
C THR A 409 -13.60 0.94 13.11
N LEU A 410 -13.75 0.82 11.79
CA LEU A 410 -13.10 -0.21 10.99
C LEU A 410 -11.70 0.27 10.59
N ILE A 411 -10.67 -0.49 10.96
CA ILE A 411 -9.29 -0.29 10.49
C ILE A 411 -8.90 -1.46 9.59
N VAL A 412 -8.50 -1.15 8.36
CA VAL A 412 -8.00 -2.12 7.37
C VAL A 412 -6.54 -1.77 7.05
N VAL A 413 -5.64 -2.69 7.26
CA VAL A 413 -4.20 -2.54 6.96
C VAL A 413 -3.83 -3.50 5.84
N THR A 414 -3.22 -3.00 4.77
CA THR A 414 -2.78 -3.83 3.65
C THR A 414 -1.59 -3.20 2.95
N ALA A 415 -1.08 -3.88 1.92
CA ALA A 415 -0.23 -3.30 0.90
C ALA A 415 -1.03 -3.14 -0.40
N ASP A 416 -0.57 -2.30 -1.27
CA ASP A 416 -1.14 -2.13 -2.61
C ASP A 416 -0.62 -3.18 -3.59
N HIS A 417 0.67 -3.52 -3.54
CA HIS A 417 1.36 -4.61 -4.23
C HIS A 417 2.55 -5.11 -3.40
N SER A 418 3.29 -6.09 -3.92
CA SER A 418 4.52 -6.58 -3.34
C SER A 418 5.76 -6.04 -4.05
N HIS A 419 6.95 -6.38 -3.53
CA HIS A 419 8.26 -6.22 -4.16
C HIS A 419 8.98 -7.55 -4.28
N THR A 420 10.06 -7.58 -5.09
CA THR A 420 10.79 -8.82 -5.38
C THR A 420 11.80 -9.21 -4.29
N MET A 421 11.79 -8.55 -3.13
CA MET A 421 12.63 -8.91 -2.00
C MET A 421 12.31 -10.32 -1.49
N THR A 422 13.34 -11.09 -1.22
CA THR A 422 13.24 -12.45 -0.66
C THR A 422 14.15 -12.61 0.55
N ILE A 423 13.78 -13.56 1.42
CA ILE A 423 14.60 -14.02 2.55
C ILE A 423 15.11 -15.41 2.19
N GLY A 424 16.43 -15.62 2.15
CA GLY A 424 17.03 -16.87 1.69
C GLY A 424 18.22 -17.34 2.55
N GLY A 425 18.63 -18.61 2.32
CA GLY A 425 19.68 -19.26 3.10
C GLY A 425 19.16 -19.86 4.41
N TYR A 426 20.10 -20.35 5.25
CA TYR A 426 19.79 -20.95 6.54
C TYR A 426 20.54 -20.26 7.70
N PRO A 427 20.40 -18.91 7.85
CA PRO A 427 21.02 -18.22 8.96
C PRO A 427 20.45 -18.71 10.29
N PRO A 428 21.29 -18.91 11.33
CA PRO A 428 20.81 -19.19 12.68
C PRO A 428 19.90 -18.05 13.18
N ARG A 429 18.92 -18.39 14.01
CA ARG A 429 18.11 -17.38 14.72
C ARG A 429 19.00 -16.38 15.48
N GLY A 430 18.63 -15.11 15.48
CA GLY A 430 19.42 -14.02 16.05
C GLY A 430 20.51 -13.48 15.13
N THR A 431 20.62 -14.00 13.90
CA THR A 431 21.47 -13.36 12.87
C THR A 431 20.81 -12.06 12.41
N ASP A 432 21.62 -10.98 12.29
CA ASP A 432 21.16 -9.70 11.74
C ASP A 432 20.58 -9.92 10.33
N ILE A 433 19.30 -9.61 10.14
CA ILE A 433 18.58 -9.86 8.88
C ILE A 433 19.22 -9.18 7.67
N LEU A 434 19.90 -8.04 7.87
CA LEU A 434 20.63 -7.32 6.84
C LEU A 434 21.96 -7.99 6.48
N SER A 435 22.41 -8.96 7.28
CA SER A 435 23.72 -9.60 7.19
C SER A 435 23.73 -10.76 6.20
N LYS A 436 24.92 -11.33 6.06
CA LYS A 436 25.16 -12.58 5.36
C LYS A 436 24.67 -13.74 6.24
N GLY A 437 23.86 -14.62 5.65
CA GLY A 437 23.25 -15.73 6.37
C GLY A 437 23.87 -17.09 6.08
N ASP A 438 24.54 -17.22 4.94
CA ASP A 438 25.03 -18.50 4.48
C ASP A 438 26.12 -18.32 3.40
N PHE A 439 26.66 -19.39 2.84
CA PHE A 439 27.63 -19.33 1.75
C PHE A 439 27.32 -20.35 0.65
N SER A 440 27.72 -20.02 -0.58
CA SER A 440 27.61 -20.92 -1.73
C SER A 440 28.81 -21.81 -1.85
N ARG A 441 28.60 -23.13 -2.04
CA ARG A 441 29.65 -24.08 -2.33
C ARG A 441 30.24 -23.93 -3.74
N GLU A 442 29.50 -23.31 -4.67
CA GLU A 442 29.91 -23.20 -6.06
C GLU A 442 31.06 -22.21 -6.24
N ASP A 443 31.06 -21.12 -5.49
CA ASP A 443 32.08 -20.07 -5.58
C ASP A 443 32.76 -19.75 -4.24
N ALA A 444 32.45 -20.51 -3.20
CA ALA A 444 33.00 -20.39 -1.85
C ALA A 444 32.83 -18.97 -1.24
N LYS A 445 31.79 -18.25 -1.63
CA LYS A 445 31.50 -16.89 -1.13
C LYS A 445 30.22 -16.90 -0.32
N PRO A 446 30.15 -16.11 0.76
CA PRO A 446 28.90 -15.91 1.47
C PRO A 446 27.88 -15.20 0.58
N PHE A 447 26.61 -15.22 1.01
CA PHE A 447 25.55 -14.43 0.39
C PHE A 447 24.65 -13.82 1.46
N PHE A 448 23.98 -12.73 1.08
CA PHE A 448 23.09 -12.02 2.00
C PHE A 448 21.78 -12.77 2.17
N THR A 449 21.20 -12.65 3.37
CA THR A 449 19.88 -13.21 3.70
C THR A 449 18.79 -12.52 2.86
N LEU A 450 18.88 -11.19 2.70
CA LEU A 450 17.97 -10.42 1.86
C LEU A 450 18.51 -10.27 0.44
N ASN A 451 17.67 -10.56 -0.54
CA ASN A 451 17.99 -10.50 -1.96
C ASN A 451 16.77 -9.99 -2.75
N TYR A 452 17.01 -9.43 -3.93
CA TYR A 452 15.98 -8.98 -4.87
C TYR A 452 16.08 -9.76 -6.18
N ALA A 453 14.97 -9.96 -6.89
CA ALA A 453 14.99 -10.64 -8.18
C ALA A 453 15.66 -9.78 -9.27
N ASN A 454 15.55 -8.46 -9.18
CA ASN A 454 16.13 -7.53 -10.16
C ASN A 454 16.48 -6.20 -9.48
N GLY A 455 17.13 -5.30 -10.21
CA GLY A 455 17.40 -3.93 -9.77
C GLY A 455 18.88 -3.57 -9.65
N LEU A 456 19.12 -2.38 -9.08
CA LEU A 456 20.43 -1.72 -8.99
C LEU A 456 21.47 -2.52 -8.17
N GLY A 457 21.03 -3.31 -7.20
CA GLY A 457 21.91 -4.15 -6.40
C GLY A 457 22.74 -5.15 -7.23
N PHE A 458 22.30 -5.47 -8.46
CA PHE A 458 23.11 -6.29 -9.36
C PHE A 458 24.49 -5.66 -9.61
N PHE A 459 24.58 -4.38 -9.90
CA PHE A 459 25.82 -3.70 -10.26
C PHE A 459 26.83 -3.63 -9.09
N ASP A 460 26.31 -3.62 -7.86
CA ASP A 460 27.15 -3.57 -6.66
C ASP A 460 27.69 -4.95 -6.27
N HIS A 461 26.99 -6.04 -6.64
CA HIS A 461 27.30 -7.40 -6.19
C HIS A 461 27.88 -8.34 -7.25
N PHE A 462 27.91 -7.92 -8.52
CA PHE A 462 28.47 -8.72 -9.60
C PHE A 462 29.61 -7.98 -10.32
N HIS A 463 30.57 -8.73 -10.82
CA HIS A 463 31.61 -8.25 -11.75
C HIS A 463 31.04 -8.18 -13.18
N LYS A 464 31.71 -7.45 -14.05
CA LYS A 464 31.29 -7.33 -15.47
C LYS A 464 31.27 -8.67 -16.22
N ASP A 465 32.06 -9.64 -15.77
CA ASP A 465 32.11 -11.02 -16.29
C ASP A 465 31.00 -11.92 -15.75
N GLY A 466 30.12 -11.39 -14.88
CA GLY A 466 29.00 -12.12 -14.27
C GLY A 466 29.35 -12.88 -12.98
N GLY A 467 30.60 -12.88 -12.52
CA GLY A 467 30.99 -13.48 -11.25
C GLY A 467 30.51 -12.63 -10.07
N ARG A 468 30.06 -13.29 -8.95
CA ARG A 468 29.68 -12.56 -7.74
C ARG A 468 30.91 -11.90 -7.09
N LYS A 469 30.80 -10.66 -6.64
CA LYS A 469 31.77 -10.04 -5.74
C LYS A 469 31.71 -10.72 -4.37
N ASN A 470 32.84 -10.69 -3.63
CA ASN A 470 32.83 -11.25 -2.27
C ASN A 470 32.15 -10.26 -1.31
N PRO A 471 31.06 -10.64 -0.61
CA PRO A 471 30.36 -9.75 0.30
C PRO A 471 31.09 -9.52 1.64
N LEU A 472 32.20 -10.22 1.91
CA LEU A 472 33.01 -9.98 3.12
C LEU A 472 33.55 -8.56 3.12
N GLY A 473 33.32 -7.83 4.21
CA GLY A 473 33.76 -6.43 4.36
C GLY A 473 32.84 -5.38 3.72
N MET A 474 31.78 -5.79 3.02
CA MET A 474 30.80 -4.80 2.51
C MET A 474 30.05 -4.11 3.67
N PRO A 475 29.80 -2.79 3.56
CA PRO A 475 29.22 -1.98 4.64
C PRO A 475 27.68 -2.11 4.67
N TYR A 476 27.15 -3.30 4.86
CA TYR A 476 25.72 -3.63 4.74
C TYR A 476 24.80 -2.91 5.74
N ARG A 477 25.37 -2.23 6.73
CA ARG A 477 24.63 -1.39 7.69
C ARG A 477 24.51 0.07 7.28
N ASP A 478 25.19 0.48 6.20
CA ASP A 478 25.03 1.82 5.67
C ASP A 478 23.61 2.01 5.14
N ALA A 479 23.03 3.18 5.34
CA ALA A 479 21.65 3.47 4.99
C ALA A 479 21.37 3.23 3.50
N LEU A 480 22.30 3.61 2.64
CA LEU A 480 22.19 3.50 1.18
C LEU A 480 22.87 2.23 0.62
N PHE A 481 23.11 1.24 1.45
CA PHE A 481 23.63 -0.05 0.99
C PHE A 481 22.58 -0.78 0.16
N ARG A 482 22.91 -1.09 -1.09
CA ARG A 482 22.07 -1.90 -1.97
C ARG A 482 22.26 -3.37 -1.68
N HIS A 483 21.19 -4.08 -1.35
CA HIS A 483 21.21 -5.54 -1.26
C HIS A 483 21.27 -6.17 -2.66
N PRO A 484 21.78 -7.41 -2.78
CA PRO A 484 21.97 -8.05 -4.08
C PRO A 484 20.66 -8.17 -4.87
N ALA A 485 20.78 -8.02 -6.18
CA ALA A 485 19.73 -8.36 -7.15
C ALA A 485 20.31 -9.30 -8.23
N THR A 486 19.46 -10.15 -8.84
CA THR A 486 19.94 -11.16 -9.79
C THR A 486 19.87 -10.72 -11.26
N VAL A 487 18.95 -9.83 -11.59
CA VAL A 487 18.80 -9.25 -12.95
C VAL A 487 19.17 -7.78 -12.94
N PRO A 488 20.06 -7.31 -13.86
CA PRO A 488 20.44 -5.91 -13.93
C PRO A 488 19.30 -5.04 -14.49
N LEU A 489 18.77 -4.15 -13.66
CA LEU A 489 17.85 -3.10 -14.03
C LEU A 489 18.28 -1.79 -13.35
N ASP A 490 17.84 -0.66 -13.88
CA ASP A 490 18.08 0.68 -13.34
C ASP A 490 17.15 1.05 -12.17
N TYR A 491 16.16 0.22 -11.88
CA TYR A 491 15.36 0.19 -10.65
C TYR A 491 14.84 -1.23 -10.42
N GLU A 492 14.50 -1.58 -9.17
CA GLU A 492 13.86 -2.85 -8.83
C GLU A 492 12.35 -2.75 -9.13
N THR A 493 11.76 -3.83 -9.63
CA THR A 493 10.35 -3.85 -10.01
C THR A 493 9.46 -4.31 -8.87
N HIS A 494 8.20 -3.96 -8.94
CA HIS A 494 7.19 -4.57 -8.07
C HIS A 494 7.16 -6.09 -8.22
N GLY A 495 6.64 -6.79 -7.20
CA GLY A 495 6.31 -8.21 -7.22
C GLY A 495 4.83 -8.44 -7.55
N GLY A 496 4.53 -9.56 -8.20
CA GLY A 496 3.16 -9.97 -8.52
C GLY A 496 2.50 -10.88 -7.48
N ASP A 497 3.11 -11.00 -6.30
CA ASP A 497 2.61 -11.84 -5.21
C ASP A 497 1.36 -11.22 -4.57
N ASP A 498 0.50 -12.08 -3.98
CA ASP A 498 -0.59 -11.63 -3.12
C ASP A 498 -0.04 -10.91 -1.88
N VAL A 499 -0.77 -9.91 -1.39
CA VAL A 499 -0.39 -9.14 -0.20
C VAL A 499 -1.29 -9.42 0.99
N GLY A 500 -0.77 -9.26 2.19
CA GLY A 500 -1.53 -9.42 3.43
C GLY A 500 -2.58 -8.32 3.61
N VAL A 501 -3.75 -8.69 4.09
CA VAL A 501 -4.81 -7.77 4.53
C VAL A 501 -5.15 -8.11 5.97
N PHE A 502 -5.17 -7.11 6.86
CA PHE A 502 -5.45 -7.27 8.27
C PHE A 502 -6.56 -6.30 8.67
N ALA A 503 -7.52 -6.76 9.45
CA ALA A 503 -8.66 -5.92 9.79
C ALA A 503 -9.12 -6.09 11.24
N ILE A 504 -9.63 -4.99 11.83
CA ILE A 504 -10.23 -4.92 13.16
C ILE A 504 -11.40 -3.93 13.14
N GLY A 505 -12.41 -4.17 13.96
CA GLY A 505 -13.60 -3.33 14.08
C GLY A 505 -14.82 -3.91 13.37
N PRO A 506 -15.83 -3.08 13.07
CA PRO A 506 -17.07 -3.53 12.45
C PRO A 506 -16.83 -4.23 11.11
N TRP A 507 -17.44 -5.43 10.95
CA TRP A 507 -17.36 -6.25 9.73
C TRP A 507 -15.95 -6.68 9.30
N ALA A 508 -14.96 -6.57 10.18
CA ALA A 508 -13.56 -6.93 9.88
C ALA A 508 -13.40 -8.39 9.42
N HIS A 509 -14.32 -9.29 9.79
CA HIS A 509 -14.31 -10.69 9.36
C HIS A 509 -14.53 -10.89 7.85
N LEU A 510 -15.01 -9.87 7.12
CA LEU A 510 -15.13 -9.91 5.65
C LEU A 510 -13.76 -9.90 4.94
N PHE A 511 -12.68 -9.55 5.65
CA PHE A 511 -11.33 -9.50 5.09
C PHE A 511 -10.54 -10.81 5.24
N THR A 512 -11.22 -11.94 5.47
CA THR A 512 -10.60 -13.27 5.56
C THR A 512 -10.59 -14.00 4.21
N GLY A 513 -9.62 -14.91 4.03
CA GLY A 513 -9.49 -15.70 2.79
C GLY A 513 -8.60 -15.03 1.74
N THR A 514 -8.63 -15.52 0.50
CA THR A 514 -7.91 -14.96 -0.65
C THR A 514 -8.90 -14.46 -1.68
N TYR A 515 -8.78 -13.20 -2.06
CA TYR A 515 -9.77 -12.51 -2.89
C TYR A 515 -9.14 -11.43 -3.79
N GLU A 516 -9.95 -10.90 -4.68
CA GLU A 516 -9.60 -9.79 -5.55
C GLU A 516 -9.51 -8.47 -4.78
N GLN A 517 -8.51 -7.64 -5.04
CA GLN A 517 -8.21 -6.41 -4.30
C GLN A 517 -9.38 -5.42 -4.23
N HIS A 518 -10.19 -5.34 -5.29
CA HIS A 518 -11.35 -4.44 -5.31
C HIS A 518 -12.43 -4.81 -4.27
N LEU A 519 -12.43 -6.05 -3.72
CA LEU A 519 -13.32 -6.43 -2.62
C LEU A 519 -13.11 -5.56 -1.38
N ILE A 520 -11.88 -5.05 -1.16
CA ILE A 520 -11.54 -4.21 0.02
C ILE A 520 -12.48 -3.00 0.08
N ALA A 521 -12.65 -2.27 -1.03
CA ALA A 521 -13.59 -1.13 -1.08
C ALA A 521 -15.04 -1.57 -0.81
N HIS A 522 -15.49 -2.66 -1.44
CA HIS A 522 -16.86 -3.15 -1.24
C HIS A 522 -17.13 -3.54 0.23
N ALA A 523 -16.16 -4.19 0.89
CA ALA A 523 -16.30 -4.55 2.30
C ALA A 523 -16.30 -3.31 3.23
N MET A 524 -15.46 -2.31 2.95
CA MET A 524 -15.47 -1.04 3.68
C MET A 524 -16.80 -0.28 3.49
N MET A 525 -17.31 -0.22 2.26
CA MET A 525 -18.59 0.41 1.94
C MET A 525 -19.76 -0.30 2.61
N TYR A 526 -19.77 -1.63 2.57
CA TYR A 526 -20.78 -2.45 3.23
C TYR A 526 -20.81 -2.17 4.74
N ALA A 527 -19.65 -2.19 5.39
CA ALA A 527 -19.51 -1.95 6.82
C ALA A 527 -19.94 -0.55 7.27
N SER A 528 -19.80 0.46 6.39
CA SER A 528 -20.01 1.88 6.70
C SER A 528 -21.26 2.48 6.04
N CYS A 529 -22.10 1.66 5.42
CA CYS A 529 -23.33 2.09 4.74
C CYS A 529 -23.10 3.07 3.59
N LEU A 530 -21.96 2.98 2.88
CA LEU A 530 -21.57 3.87 1.80
C LEU A 530 -21.82 3.24 0.41
N GLY A 531 -21.92 4.11 -0.62
CA GLY A 531 -22.07 3.69 -2.01
C GLY A 531 -23.44 3.08 -2.32
N ASP A 532 -23.59 2.58 -3.57
CA ASP A 532 -24.84 2.02 -4.11
C ASP A 532 -24.88 0.48 -4.08
N GLY A 533 -23.84 -0.17 -3.55
CA GLY A 533 -23.73 -1.62 -3.46
C GLY A 533 -24.55 -2.25 -2.33
N LEU A 534 -24.23 -3.51 -2.00
CA LEU A 534 -24.81 -4.19 -0.86
C LEU A 534 -24.51 -3.40 0.43
N LYS A 535 -25.49 -3.34 1.33
CA LYS A 535 -25.38 -2.70 2.64
C LYS A 535 -25.73 -3.71 3.73
N ALA A 536 -25.16 -3.50 4.91
CA ALA A 536 -25.54 -4.26 6.10
C ALA A 536 -26.98 -3.93 6.51
N ASP A 537 -27.71 -4.90 7.07
CA ASP A 537 -29.11 -4.72 7.51
C ASP A 537 -29.27 -3.54 8.47
N GLN A 538 -28.26 -3.27 9.30
CA GLN A 538 -28.23 -2.15 10.25
C GLN A 538 -28.20 -0.77 9.58
N CYS A 539 -27.90 -0.69 8.28
CA CYS A 539 -27.90 0.57 7.53
C CYS A 539 -29.31 1.15 7.36
N ASP A 540 -30.32 0.29 7.24
CA ASP A 540 -31.73 0.69 7.10
C ASP A 540 -32.32 1.22 8.41
N ASP A 541 -31.92 0.67 9.57
CA ASP A 541 -32.36 1.13 10.89
C ASP A 541 -31.85 2.53 11.22
N ALA A 542 -30.65 2.89 10.78
CA ALA A 542 -30.06 4.23 10.99
C ALA A 542 -30.82 5.33 10.20
N SER A 543 -31.44 5.00 9.07
CA SER A 543 -32.29 5.92 8.28
C SER A 543 -33.71 6.05 8.84
N GLY A 544 -34.19 5.04 9.56
CA GLY A 544 -35.56 4.99 10.14
C GLY A 544 -35.74 5.87 11.37
N LEU A 545 -34.70 6.10 12.17
CA LEU A 545 -34.79 6.92 13.39
C LEU A 545 -35.04 8.42 13.11
N SER A 546 -34.55 8.96 12.00
CA SER A 546 -34.84 10.34 11.59
C SER A 546 -36.27 10.50 11.03
N GLY A 547 -36.82 9.46 10.38
CA GLY A 547 -38.19 9.44 9.87
C GLY A 547 -39.24 9.29 10.98
N SER A 548 -38.96 8.45 11.99
CA SER A 548 -39.88 8.21 13.11
C SER A 548 -40.00 9.40 14.05
N LEU A 549 -38.92 10.17 14.28
CA LEU A 549 -39.00 11.41 15.08
C LEU A 549 -39.80 12.51 14.36
N ALA A 550 -39.68 12.62 13.03
CA ALA A 550 -40.43 13.57 12.22
C ALA A 550 -41.94 13.24 12.21
N LEU A 551 -42.31 11.94 12.16
CA LEU A 551 -43.70 11.48 12.24
C LEU A 551 -44.29 11.65 13.63
N LEU A 552 -43.52 11.47 14.71
CA LEU A 552 -43.96 11.75 16.08
C LEU A 552 -44.18 13.26 16.32
N LEU A 553 -43.33 14.12 15.81
CA LEU A 553 -43.48 15.57 15.95
C LEU A 553 -44.66 16.11 15.14
N THR A 554 -44.96 15.56 13.95
CA THR A 554 -46.12 15.94 13.14
C THR A 554 -47.43 15.42 13.76
N SER A 555 -47.43 14.25 14.39
CA SER A 555 -48.64 13.74 15.11
C SER A 555 -48.92 14.49 16.40
N ILE A 556 -47.92 14.95 17.14
CA ILE A 556 -48.09 15.79 18.34
C ILE A 556 -48.57 17.18 17.94
N SER A 557 -48.10 17.78 16.85
CA SER A 557 -48.56 19.07 16.33
C SER A 557 -50.03 18.99 15.85
N ALA A 558 -50.46 17.88 15.24
CA ALA A 558 -51.81 17.65 14.79
C ALA A 558 -52.80 17.41 15.95
N LEU A 559 -52.32 16.86 17.09
CA LEU A 559 -53.13 16.70 18.31
C LEU A 559 -53.32 18.05 19.05
N LEU A 560 -52.31 18.91 19.08
CA LEU A 560 -52.39 20.23 19.71
C LEU A 560 -53.30 21.23 18.95
N ILE A 561 -53.47 21.09 17.63
CA ILE A 561 -54.39 21.93 16.84
C ILE A 561 -55.86 21.52 17.00
N ARG A 562 -56.15 20.33 17.54
CA ARG A 562 -57.52 19.89 17.84
C ARG A 562 -58.05 20.27 19.23
N TYR A 563 -57.23 20.94 20.07
CA TYR A 563 -57.57 21.35 21.42
C TYR A 563 -57.43 22.89 21.65
N ILE A 564 -57.26 23.67 20.58
CA ILE A 564 -57.42 25.12 20.53
C ILE A 564 -58.59 25.41 19.59
#